data_a96bafa0f185cef505eef20a8badbf0c
#
_entry.id   a96bafa0f185cef505eef20a8badbf0c
#
_cell.length_a   1.000
_cell.length_b   1.000
_cell.length_c   1.000
_cell.angle_alpha   90.00
_cell.angle_beta   90.00
_cell.angle_gamma   90.00
#
_symmetry.space_group_name_H-M   'P 1'
#
loop_
_entity.id
_entity.type
_entity.pdbx_description
1 polymer ?
#
loop_
_entity_poly.entity_id
_entity_poly.type
_entity_poly.pdbx_seq_one_letter_code
_entity_poly.pdbx_strand_id
1 'polypeptide(L)'
;MTVEAAAHSVPTEEIASRAAEVDRDGRFPAASVEALRRNGLLALGVGPDHGGPGGTPVEVVRAIEQVAGACASTGMVYVMHLVATQTLLAGTDGGALAETAGRIAAGEHLTTLAYSEKGSRSHFWAQVSRAEHDGEGVRFDADKSWVTAAGHVDSYLTAVGAPGADDPMTTELYLVDADAPGISIAGSYDGVGMRGNASVPISFRSVRVASERRIGEPASGFGLMMAATLPWFVLGSAACSVGIAGAALDAVAAHASKARFAHLDDTSLADLPTIRARLADAKVRHMQARALLYEVAGQVAAGAPEAQLGVLALKAAAAEMAIEVTDRAMRVGGGAAYSRHLPLERLFRDARAASVMAPTTDVLYDFIGKAITGQELF
;
A
#
# COMPACT_ATOMS: atom_id res chain seq x y z
N MET A 1 -28.79 5.13 -20.21
CA MET A 1 -27.80 4.16 -20.71
C MET A 1 -26.71 4.13 -19.66
N THR A 2 -26.68 3.13 -18.80
CA THR A 2 -25.59 2.89 -17.86
C THR A 2 -24.40 2.44 -18.70
N VAL A 3 -23.33 3.24 -18.72
CA VAL A 3 -22.02 2.82 -19.22
C VAL A 3 -21.56 1.72 -18.25
N GLU A 4 -21.63 0.47 -18.67
CA GLU A 4 -20.97 -0.64 -17.99
C GLU A 4 -19.49 -0.30 -17.99
N ALA A 5 -18.94 0.04 -16.80
CA ALA A 5 -17.53 0.28 -16.63
C ALA A 5 -16.81 -1.00 -17.08
N ALA A 6 -15.99 -0.90 -18.12
CA ALA A 6 -15.18 -2.00 -18.59
C ALA A 6 -14.35 -2.49 -17.41
N ALA A 7 -14.62 -3.69 -16.92
CA ALA A 7 -13.90 -4.27 -15.81
C ALA A 7 -12.42 -4.37 -16.20
N HIS A 8 -11.56 -3.57 -15.56
CA HIS A 8 -10.13 -3.61 -15.79
C HIS A 8 -9.60 -5.00 -15.41
N SER A 9 -9.10 -5.74 -16.38
CA SER A 9 -8.56 -7.07 -16.16
C SER A 9 -7.17 -6.95 -15.51
N VAL A 10 -7.02 -7.52 -14.32
CA VAL A 10 -5.71 -7.57 -13.63
C VAL A 10 -4.87 -8.69 -14.26
N PRO A 11 -3.65 -8.41 -14.76
CA PRO A 11 -2.78 -9.40 -15.41
C PRO A 11 -2.08 -10.30 -14.37
N THR A 12 -2.85 -11.03 -13.57
CA THR A 12 -2.38 -11.79 -12.41
C THR A 12 -1.36 -12.88 -12.77
N GLU A 13 -1.57 -13.61 -13.87
CA GLU A 13 -0.65 -14.67 -14.32
C GLU A 13 0.72 -14.09 -14.73
N GLU A 14 0.72 -12.97 -15.47
CA GLU A 14 1.95 -12.29 -15.86
C GLU A 14 2.72 -11.78 -14.65
N ILE A 15 2.04 -11.21 -13.65
CA ILE A 15 2.64 -10.73 -12.41
C ILE A 15 3.16 -11.89 -11.57
N ALA A 16 2.36 -12.96 -11.39
CA ALA A 16 2.72 -14.13 -10.57
C ALA A 16 3.94 -14.86 -11.12
N SER A 17 4.08 -14.95 -12.44
CA SER A 17 5.22 -15.64 -13.09
C SER A 17 6.60 -15.05 -12.71
N ARG A 18 6.64 -13.77 -12.31
CA ARG A 18 7.86 -13.04 -11.95
C ARG A 18 8.08 -12.91 -10.43
N ALA A 19 7.07 -13.24 -9.62
CA ALA A 19 7.08 -12.94 -8.19
C ALA A 19 8.23 -13.62 -7.43
N ALA A 20 8.61 -14.83 -7.81
CA ALA A 20 9.74 -15.56 -7.19
C ALA A 20 11.10 -14.93 -7.53
N GLU A 21 11.28 -14.43 -8.74
CA GLU A 21 12.49 -13.70 -9.16
C GLU A 21 12.59 -12.34 -8.46
N VAL A 22 11.50 -11.57 -8.45
CA VAL A 22 11.40 -10.28 -7.76
C VAL A 22 11.81 -10.40 -6.29
N ASP A 23 11.31 -11.42 -5.57
CA ASP A 23 11.68 -11.66 -4.17
C ASP A 23 13.14 -12.11 -4.03
N ARG A 24 13.58 -13.11 -4.82
CA ARG A 24 14.92 -13.66 -4.72
C ARG A 24 16.00 -12.60 -4.93
N ASP A 25 15.83 -11.80 -5.99
CA ASP A 25 16.84 -10.85 -6.46
C ASP A 25 16.68 -9.46 -5.82
N GLY A 26 15.58 -9.22 -5.10
CA GLY A 26 15.27 -7.90 -4.52
C GLY A 26 15.12 -6.80 -5.57
N ARG A 27 14.70 -7.14 -6.79
CA ARG A 27 14.62 -6.20 -7.91
C ARG A 27 13.25 -5.55 -7.98
N PHE A 28 13.24 -4.25 -8.32
CA PHE A 28 12.01 -3.55 -8.61
C PHE A 28 11.22 -4.25 -9.72
N PRO A 29 9.89 -4.47 -9.56
CA PRO A 29 9.07 -5.26 -10.47
C PRO A 29 8.64 -4.46 -11.71
N ALA A 30 9.59 -3.85 -12.43
CA ALA A 30 9.33 -2.95 -13.55
C ALA A 30 8.39 -3.55 -14.61
N ALA A 31 8.59 -4.84 -14.97
CA ALA A 31 7.75 -5.51 -15.95
C ALA A 31 6.31 -5.72 -15.45
N SER A 32 6.11 -5.93 -14.14
CA SER A 32 4.77 -6.05 -13.55
C SER A 32 4.09 -4.68 -13.47
N VAL A 33 4.81 -3.62 -13.16
CA VAL A 33 4.29 -2.23 -13.19
C VAL A 33 3.90 -1.86 -14.62
N GLU A 34 4.70 -2.24 -15.61
CA GLU A 34 4.37 -2.03 -17.02
C GLU A 34 3.12 -2.83 -17.45
N ALA A 35 2.95 -4.05 -16.92
CA ALA A 35 1.71 -4.80 -17.14
C ALA A 35 0.48 -4.08 -16.55
N LEU A 36 0.60 -3.48 -15.36
CA LEU A 36 -0.46 -2.65 -14.77
C LEU A 36 -0.76 -1.43 -15.66
N ARG A 37 0.29 -0.77 -16.17
CA ARG A 37 0.17 0.38 -17.09
C ARG A 37 -0.61 0.04 -18.35
N ARG A 38 -0.21 -1.03 -19.05
CA ARG A 38 -0.86 -1.47 -20.29
C ARG A 38 -2.33 -1.85 -20.12
N ASN A 39 -2.73 -2.25 -18.90
CA ASN A 39 -4.11 -2.59 -18.56
C ASN A 39 -4.89 -1.41 -17.95
N GLY A 40 -4.36 -0.18 -17.98
CA GLY A 40 -5.02 1.02 -17.47
C GLY A 40 -5.16 1.08 -15.94
N LEU A 41 -4.51 0.15 -15.20
CA LEU A 41 -4.68 0.01 -13.76
C LEU A 41 -3.99 1.13 -12.98
N LEU A 42 -2.95 1.78 -13.53
CA LEU A 42 -2.32 2.93 -12.88
C LEU A 42 -3.26 4.14 -12.80
N ALA A 43 -4.25 4.23 -13.70
CA ALA A 43 -5.25 5.30 -13.70
C ALA A 43 -6.52 4.95 -12.90
N LEU A 44 -6.61 3.75 -12.31
CA LEU A 44 -7.81 3.33 -11.59
C LEU A 44 -8.08 4.24 -10.38
N GLY A 45 -9.31 4.76 -10.29
CA GLY A 45 -9.71 5.73 -9.28
C GLY A 45 -9.49 7.19 -9.68
N VAL A 46 -8.88 7.46 -10.84
CA VAL A 46 -8.83 8.82 -11.41
C VAL A 46 -10.12 9.10 -12.16
N GLY A 47 -10.85 10.11 -11.73
CA GLY A 47 -12.15 10.45 -12.32
C GLY A 47 -12.08 11.05 -13.72
N PRO A 48 -13.23 11.08 -14.44
CA PRO A 48 -13.33 11.66 -15.79
C PRO A 48 -12.91 13.13 -15.85
N ASP A 49 -13.09 13.90 -14.78
CA ASP A 49 -12.69 15.30 -14.69
C ASP A 49 -11.16 15.51 -14.88
N HIS A 50 -10.39 14.48 -14.63
CA HIS A 50 -8.95 14.44 -14.87
C HIS A 50 -8.56 13.54 -16.05
N GLY A 51 -9.54 13.11 -16.87
CA GLY A 51 -9.32 12.25 -18.05
C GLY A 51 -9.13 10.77 -17.72
N GLY A 52 -9.38 10.34 -16.50
CA GLY A 52 -9.22 8.95 -16.08
C GLY A 52 -10.46 8.09 -16.28
N PRO A 53 -10.34 6.77 -16.13
CA PRO A 53 -11.44 5.82 -16.29
C PRO A 53 -12.46 5.83 -15.14
N GLY A 54 -12.16 6.53 -14.05
CA GLY A 54 -12.91 6.40 -12.81
C GLY A 54 -12.55 5.13 -12.04
N GLY A 55 -13.48 4.70 -11.21
CA GLY A 55 -13.36 3.52 -10.36
C GLY A 55 -13.70 3.84 -8.91
N THR A 56 -14.52 2.99 -8.33
CA THR A 56 -14.93 3.10 -6.91
C THR A 56 -13.84 2.55 -6.00
N PRO A 57 -13.81 2.95 -4.72
CA PRO A 57 -12.93 2.33 -3.71
C PRO A 57 -13.04 0.80 -3.68
N VAL A 58 -14.22 0.23 -3.93
CA VAL A 58 -14.45 -1.22 -4.00
C VAL A 58 -13.71 -1.86 -5.18
N GLU A 59 -13.71 -1.21 -6.35
CA GLU A 59 -12.99 -1.69 -7.54
C GLU A 59 -11.47 -1.58 -7.34
N VAL A 60 -11.01 -0.49 -6.75
CA VAL A 60 -9.60 -0.27 -6.41
C VAL A 60 -9.08 -1.35 -5.46
N VAL A 61 -9.77 -1.62 -4.34
CA VAL A 61 -9.33 -2.65 -3.39
C VAL A 61 -9.36 -4.05 -4.01
N ARG A 62 -10.31 -4.33 -4.92
CA ARG A 62 -10.35 -5.60 -5.65
C ARG A 62 -9.14 -5.78 -6.56
N ALA A 63 -8.74 -4.74 -7.29
CA ALA A 63 -7.55 -4.78 -8.12
C ALA A 63 -6.27 -4.97 -7.28
N ILE A 64 -6.14 -4.25 -6.17
CA ILE A 64 -5.01 -4.39 -5.25
C ILE A 64 -4.95 -5.79 -4.65
N GLU A 65 -6.08 -6.36 -4.19
CA GLU A 65 -6.17 -7.73 -3.66
C GLU A 65 -5.60 -8.74 -4.66
N GLN A 66 -6.00 -8.64 -5.94
CA GLN A 66 -5.53 -9.54 -6.99
C GLN A 66 -4.04 -9.35 -7.31
N VAL A 67 -3.58 -8.11 -7.45
CA VAL A 67 -2.16 -7.80 -7.71
C VAL A 67 -1.28 -8.31 -6.58
N ALA A 68 -1.66 -8.05 -5.33
CA ALA A 68 -0.88 -8.45 -4.15
C ALA A 68 -0.87 -9.97 -3.96
N GLY A 69 -1.97 -10.66 -4.26
CA GLY A 69 -2.03 -12.12 -4.29
C GLY A 69 -1.07 -12.72 -5.33
N ALA A 70 -0.87 -12.05 -6.46
CA ALA A 70 0.09 -12.46 -7.47
C ALA A 70 1.54 -12.13 -7.07
N CYS A 71 1.80 -10.90 -6.59
CA CYS A 71 3.11 -10.45 -6.11
C CYS A 71 2.94 -9.31 -5.10
N ALA A 72 3.29 -9.55 -3.83
CA ALA A 72 3.15 -8.56 -2.75
C ALA A 72 3.99 -7.29 -2.99
N SER A 73 5.21 -7.42 -3.52
CA SER A 73 6.05 -6.26 -3.87
C SER A 73 5.38 -5.37 -4.91
N THR A 74 4.85 -5.95 -5.98
CA THR A 74 4.09 -5.22 -7.01
C THR A 74 2.83 -4.61 -6.41
N GLY A 75 2.12 -5.35 -5.55
CA GLY A 75 0.93 -4.87 -4.85
C GLY A 75 1.21 -3.62 -4.03
N MET A 76 2.31 -3.60 -3.26
CA MET A 76 2.68 -2.43 -2.44
C MET A 76 3.11 -1.23 -3.30
N VAL A 77 3.87 -1.43 -4.39
CA VAL A 77 4.19 -0.36 -5.35
C VAL A 77 2.90 0.24 -5.92
N TYR A 78 1.95 -0.60 -6.30
CA TYR A 78 0.67 -0.18 -6.83
C TYR A 78 -0.16 0.60 -5.80
N VAL A 79 -0.23 0.11 -4.55
CA VAL A 79 -0.88 0.82 -3.44
C VAL A 79 -0.31 2.22 -3.28
N MET A 80 1.02 2.35 -3.19
CA MET A 80 1.65 3.64 -2.94
C MET A 80 1.43 4.64 -4.07
N HIS A 81 1.38 4.16 -5.31
CA HIS A 81 1.00 4.97 -6.46
C HIS A 81 -0.45 5.46 -6.36
N LEU A 82 -1.40 4.57 -6.11
CA LEU A 82 -2.81 4.94 -6.01
C LEU A 82 -3.08 5.88 -4.84
N VAL A 83 -2.44 5.66 -3.68
CA VAL A 83 -2.58 6.54 -2.52
C VAL A 83 -2.03 7.93 -2.80
N ALA A 84 -0.84 8.04 -3.40
CA ALA A 84 -0.28 9.33 -3.81
C ALA A 84 -1.19 10.04 -4.82
N THR A 85 -1.72 9.30 -5.78
CA THR A 85 -2.67 9.82 -6.78
C THR A 85 -3.93 10.37 -6.11
N GLN A 86 -4.56 9.62 -5.22
CA GLN A 86 -5.79 10.07 -4.54
C GLN A 86 -5.53 11.28 -3.63
N THR A 87 -4.35 11.35 -3.00
CA THR A 87 -3.97 12.53 -2.21
C THR A 87 -3.74 13.76 -3.11
N LEU A 88 -3.08 13.56 -4.25
CA LEU A 88 -2.90 14.62 -5.26
C LEU A 88 -4.26 15.16 -5.72
N LEU A 89 -5.18 14.27 -6.12
CA LEU A 89 -6.51 14.65 -6.61
C LEU A 89 -7.35 15.40 -5.55
N ALA A 90 -7.23 15.02 -4.28
CA ALA A 90 -7.95 15.65 -3.18
C ALA A 90 -7.48 17.11 -2.90
N GLY A 91 -6.24 17.44 -3.26
CA GLY A 91 -5.68 18.78 -3.06
C GLY A 91 -5.43 19.57 -4.34
N THR A 92 -5.88 19.07 -5.50
CA THR A 92 -5.68 19.73 -6.80
C THR A 92 -6.85 20.63 -7.14
N ASP A 93 -6.56 21.89 -7.43
CA ASP A 93 -7.52 22.93 -7.89
C ASP A 93 -7.22 23.41 -9.34
N GLY A 94 -6.23 22.83 -10.01
CA GLY A 94 -5.83 23.19 -11.36
C GLY A 94 -4.31 23.23 -11.57
N GLY A 95 -3.88 23.89 -12.65
CA GLY A 95 -2.47 24.17 -12.93
C GLY A 95 -1.58 22.93 -13.13
N ALA A 96 -0.34 23.01 -12.68
CA ALA A 96 0.69 21.97 -12.84
C ALA A 96 0.30 20.63 -12.17
N LEU A 97 -0.49 20.66 -11.10
CA LEU A 97 -0.99 19.46 -10.44
C LEU A 97 -2.04 18.75 -11.28
N ALA A 98 -2.95 19.50 -11.91
CA ALA A 98 -3.95 18.93 -12.82
C ALA A 98 -3.30 18.33 -14.08
N GLU A 99 -2.24 18.94 -14.62
CA GLU A 99 -1.44 18.35 -15.70
C GLU A 99 -0.83 17.00 -15.28
N THR A 100 -0.26 16.94 -14.09
CA THR A 100 0.26 15.66 -13.55
C THR A 100 -0.84 14.64 -13.36
N ALA A 101 -2.02 15.02 -12.85
CA ALA A 101 -3.18 14.14 -12.74
C ALA A 101 -3.62 13.60 -14.12
N GLY A 102 -3.60 14.42 -15.16
CA GLY A 102 -3.87 14.01 -16.55
C GLY A 102 -2.84 13.00 -17.08
N ARG A 103 -1.56 13.18 -16.79
CA ARG A 103 -0.51 12.21 -17.14
C ARG A 103 -0.66 10.88 -16.40
N ILE A 104 -1.09 10.90 -15.12
CA ILE A 104 -1.44 9.68 -14.37
C ILE A 104 -2.63 9.00 -15.04
N ALA A 105 -3.68 9.75 -15.40
CA ALA A 105 -4.86 9.24 -16.10
C ALA A 105 -4.51 8.55 -17.43
N ALA A 106 -3.52 9.09 -18.15
CA ALA A 106 -2.97 8.50 -19.37
C ALA A 106 -2.06 7.28 -19.12
N GLY A 107 -1.74 6.98 -17.85
CA GLY A 107 -0.78 5.93 -17.48
C GLY A 107 0.69 6.33 -17.72
N GLU A 108 0.98 7.59 -17.96
CA GLU A 108 2.31 8.10 -18.34
C GLU A 108 3.14 8.58 -17.14
N HIS A 109 2.57 8.56 -15.93
CA HIS A 109 3.22 9.07 -14.73
C HIS A 109 3.02 8.12 -13.55
N LEU A 110 4.13 7.72 -12.94
CA LEU A 110 4.14 6.93 -11.71
C LEU A 110 4.57 7.82 -10.54
N THR A 111 3.81 7.84 -9.46
CA THR A 111 4.12 8.62 -8.27
C THR A 111 4.12 7.75 -7.01
N THR A 112 4.70 8.25 -5.92
CA THR A 112 4.72 7.58 -4.62
C THR A 112 4.74 8.58 -3.48
N LEU A 113 4.49 8.10 -2.24
CA LEU A 113 4.59 8.93 -1.04
C LEU A 113 6.00 8.93 -0.45
N ALA A 114 6.46 10.10 -0.01
CA ALA A 114 7.69 10.30 0.74
C ALA A 114 7.39 11.09 2.03
N TYR A 115 6.70 10.45 2.98
CA TYR A 115 6.23 11.10 4.21
C TYR A 115 7.07 10.78 5.44
N SER A 116 7.24 9.49 5.75
CA SER A 116 7.89 9.05 6.98
C SER A 116 9.32 9.57 7.10
N GLU A 117 9.71 10.06 8.27
CA GLU A 117 11.04 10.59 8.55
C GLU A 117 11.73 9.84 9.68
N LYS A 118 13.05 9.87 9.67
CA LYS A 118 13.86 9.42 10.80
C LYS A 118 13.58 10.35 11.98
N GLY A 119 12.92 9.84 13.02
CA GLY A 119 12.55 10.63 14.20
C GLY A 119 11.05 10.73 14.42
N SER A 120 10.21 10.76 13.36
CA SER A 120 8.75 10.70 13.51
C SER A 120 8.21 9.29 13.70
N ARG A 121 8.98 8.27 13.37
CA ARG A 121 8.62 6.84 13.50
C ARG A 121 7.27 6.51 12.83
N SER A 122 6.31 5.95 13.56
CA SER A 122 4.98 5.61 13.03
C SER A 122 4.02 6.79 12.92
N HIS A 123 4.43 7.99 13.33
CA HIS A 123 3.63 9.22 13.22
C HIS A 123 3.95 9.93 11.90
N PHE A 124 3.55 9.34 10.78
CA PHE A 124 3.83 9.86 9.44
C PHE A 124 3.24 11.27 9.18
N TRP A 125 2.30 11.69 10.00
CA TRP A 125 1.64 13.01 9.94
C TRP A 125 2.43 14.12 10.66
N ALA A 126 3.40 13.79 11.52
CA ALA A 126 4.23 14.75 12.22
C ALA A 126 5.60 14.83 11.54
N GLN A 127 5.92 15.99 10.97
CA GLN A 127 7.14 16.19 10.20
C GLN A 127 8.24 16.80 11.06
N VAL A 128 9.45 16.24 10.94
CA VAL A 128 10.68 16.76 11.58
C VAL A 128 11.33 17.82 10.69
N SER A 129 11.34 17.58 9.38
CA SER A 129 11.81 18.55 8.38
C SER A 129 10.86 19.74 8.25
N ARG A 130 11.41 20.90 7.89
CA ARG A 130 10.63 22.12 7.69
C ARG A 130 11.00 22.76 6.35
N ALA A 131 10.00 23.36 5.71
CA ALA A 131 10.22 24.20 4.56
C ALA A 131 10.57 25.64 4.99
N GLU A 132 11.34 26.31 4.15
CA GLU A 132 11.63 27.74 4.25
C GLU A 132 11.10 28.42 2.99
N HIS A 133 10.61 29.66 3.10
CA HIS A 133 10.26 30.46 1.93
C HIS A 133 11.48 30.71 1.03
N ASP A 134 11.34 30.53 -0.27
CA ASP A 134 12.38 30.80 -1.26
C ASP A 134 11.73 31.42 -2.53
N GLY A 135 11.71 32.73 -2.56
CA GLY A 135 10.99 33.48 -3.61
C GLY A 135 9.47 33.20 -3.56
N GLU A 136 8.92 32.77 -4.71
CA GLU A 136 7.49 32.40 -4.82
C GLU A 136 7.24 30.93 -4.43
N GLY A 137 8.24 30.19 -3.95
CA GLY A 137 8.15 28.82 -3.56
C GLY A 137 8.74 28.55 -2.20
N VAL A 138 9.19 27.31 -2.03
CA VAL A 138 9.86 26.85 -0.82
C VAL A 138 11.14 26.10 -1.13
N ARG A 139 12.01 26.06 -0.14
CA ARG A 139 13.21 25.22 -0.10
C ARG A 139 13.22 24.40 1.16
N PHE A 140 13.64 23.14 1.08
CA PHE A 140 13.74 22.29 2.27
C PHE A 140 14.83 21.24 2.18
N ASP A 141 15.26 20.80 3.37
CA ASP A 141 16.05 19.59 3.58
C ASP A 141 15.17 18.58 4.32
N ALA A 142 15.21 17.31 3.89
CA ALA A 142 14.47 16.23 4.54
C ALA A 142 15.19 14.89 4.37
N ASP A 143 15.07 14.01 5.36
CA ASP A 143 15.50 12.62 5.29
C ASP A 143 14.29 11.70 5.42
N LYS A 144 13.77 11.24 4.29
CA LYS A 144 12.61 10.38 4.21
C LYS A 144 13.02 8.91 4.32
N SER A 145 12.24 8.16 5.07
CA SER A 145 12.46 6.73 5.33
C SER A 145 11.44 5.88 4.59
N TRP A 146 11.86 4.68 4.16
CA TRP A 146 10.97 3.67 3.61
C TRP A 146 10.10 4.15 2.43
N VAL A 147 10.69 4.93 1.53
CA VAL A 147 10.00 5.42 0.34
C VAL A 147 9.91 4.28 -0.68
N THR A 148 8.71 3.72 -0.83
CA THR A 148 8.45 2.64 -1.79
C THR A 148 8.65 3.13 -3.22
N ALA A 149 9.19 2.28 -4.08
CA ALA A 149 9.52 2.58 -5.47
C ALA A 149 10.53 3.74 -5.65
N ALA A 150 11.37 4.01 -4.64
CA ALA A 150 12.39 5.04 -4.71
C ALA A 150 13.32 4.83 -5.92
N GLY A 151 13.50 5.86 -6.74
CA GLY A 151 14.30 5.81 -7.97
C GLY A 151 13.61 5.17 -9.18
N HIS A 152 12.34 4.78 -9.04
CA HIS A 152 11.55 4.14 -10.09
C HIS A 152 10.23 4.86 -10.39
N VAL A 153 10.09 6.10 -9.93
CA VAL A 153 8.90 6.95 -10.09
C VAL A 153 9.26 8.26 -10.80
N ASP A 154 8.25 8.95 -11.30
CA ASP A 154 8.40 10.25 -11.95
C ASP A 154 8.30 11.40 -10.94
N SER A 155 7.62 11.19 -9.81
CA SER A 155 7.52 12.19 -8.74
C SER A 155 7.34 11.58 -7.35
N TYR A 156 7.68 12.37 -6.33
CA TYR A 156 7.46 12.10 -4.92
C TYR A 156 6.44 13.08 -4.35
N LEU A 157 5.32 12.58 -3.84
CA LEU A 157 4.44 13.37 -3.01
C LEU A 157 5.03 13.38 -1.59
N THR A 158 5.60 14.51 -1.17
CA THR A 158 6.31 14.64 0.10
C THR A 158 5.58 15.58 1.06
N ALA A 159 5.74 15.33 2.36
CA ALA A 159 5.24 16.18 3.43
C ALA A 159 6.42 16.85 4.14
N VAL A 160 6.30 18.10 4.49
CA VAL A 160 7.26 18.86 5.31
C VAL A 160 6.50 19.78 6.26
N GLY A 161 7.12 20.20 7.36
CA GLY A 161 6.55 21.25 8.21
C GLY A 161 6.39 22.55 7.42
N ALA A 162 5.27 23.23 7.61
CA ALA A 162 5.00 24.50 6.93
C ALA A 162 6.03 25.57 7.30
N PRO A 163 6.34 26.52 6.40
CA PRO A 163 7.28 27.60 6.70
C PRO A 163 6.87 28.40 7.91
N GLY A 164 7.80 28.57 8.88
CA GLY A 164 7.58 29.35 10.09
C GLY A 164 6.66 28.70 11.14
N ALA A 165 6.17 27.47 10.92
CA ALA A 165 5.35 26.79 11.90
C ALA A 165 6.22 26.10 12.97
N ASP A 166 5.81 26.19 14.24
CA ASP A 166 6.46 25.50 15.36
C ASP A 166 5.85 24.11 15.62
N ASP A 167 4.56 23.95 15.40
CA ASP A 167 3.84 22.69 15.57
C ASP A 167 4.21 21.69 14.46
N PRO A 168 4.70 20.48 14.79
CA PRO A 168 5.06 19.46 13.82
C PRO A 168 3.88 18.91 13.00
N MET A 169 2.63 19.14 13.42
CA MET A 169 1.43 18.78 12.67
C MET A 169 1.01 19.87 11.67
N THR A 170 1.53 21.09 11.77
CA THR A 170 1.31 22.14 10.79
C THR A 170 2.19 21.86 9.57
N THR A 171 1.67 21.10 8.62
CA THR A 171 2.39 20.55 7.49
C THR A 171 1.89 21.05 6.16
N GLU A 172 2.75 20.98 5.15
CA GLU A 172 2.42 21.18 3.73
C GLU A 172 2.81 19.96 2.92
N LEU A 173 2.05 19.70 1.86
CA LEU A 173 2.32 18.63 0.90
C LEU A 173 2.79 19.23 -0.42
N TYR A 174 3.83 18.62 -0.99
CA TYR A 174 4.41 19.04 -2.26
C TYR A 174 4.60 17.86 -3.19
N LEU A 175 4.34 18.08 -4.47
CA LEU A 175 4.71 17.16 -5.53
C LEU A 175 6.09 17.55 -6.08
N VAL A 176 7.09 16.71 -5.84
CA VAL A 176 8.50 16.94 -6.22
C VAL A 176 8.86 15.99 -7.36
N ASP A 177 9.38 16.52 -8.48
CA ASP A 177 9.82 15.71 -9.59
C ASP A 177 11.02 14.84 -9.17
N ALA A 178 11.07 13.60 -9.63
CA ALA A 178 12.07 12.63 -9.16
C ALA A 178 13.50 12.98 -9.58
N ASP A 179 13.67 13.80 -10.62
CA ASP A 179 14.95 14.30 -11.12
C ASP A 179 15.32 15.69 -10.57
N ALA A 180 14.54 16.23 -9.61
CA ALA A 180 14.82 17.54 -9.01
C ALA A 180 16.22 17.57 -8.38
N PRO A 181 17.00 18.65 -8.60
CA PRO A 181 18.32 18.80 -8.01
C PRO A 181 18.26 18.69 -6.47
N GLY A 182 19.20 17.97 -5.89
CA GLY A 182 19.30 17.79 -4.45
C GLY A 182 18.65 16.51 -3.92
N ILE A 183 18.02 15.70 -4.76
CA ILE A 183 17.51 14.39 -4.40
C ILE A 183 18.63 13.35 -4.47
N SER A 184 18.77 12.55 -3.43
CA SER A 184 19.66 11.39 -3.44
C SER A 184 18.98 10.18 -2.80
N ILE A 185 19.21 9.01 -3.39
CA ILE A 185 18.67 7.73 -2.95
C ILE A 185 19.82 6.93 -2.38
N ALA A 186 19.67 6.41 -1.16
CA ALA A 186 20.74 5.72 -0.45
C ALA A 186 20.49 4.21 -0.40
N GLY A 187 21.49 3.44 -0.86
CA GLY A 187 21.55 1.99 -0.67
C GLY A 187 20.57 1.18 -1.52
N SER A 188 20.32 -0.04 -1.08
CA SER A 188 19.35 -0.97 -1.65
C SER A 188 18.40 -1.46 -0.56
N TYR A 189 17.19 -1.86 -0.94
CA TYR A 189 16.24 -2.42 0.02
C TYR A 189 16.61 -3.87 0.36
N ASP A 190 16.91 -4.11 1.62
CA ASP A 190 17.20 -5.45 2.16
C ASP A 190 16.20 -5.78 3.28
N GLY A 191 14.92 -5.80 2.94
CA GLY A 191 13.83 -6.12 3.86
C GLY A 191 13.60 -7.62 4.00
N VAL A 192 12.95 -8.01 5.10
CA VAL A 192 12.52 -9.39 5.36
C VAL A 192 11.53 -9.88 4.30
N GLY A 193 10.57 -9.04 3.92
CA GLY A 193 9.55 -9.30 2.92
C GLY A 193 9.36 -8.12 1.98
N MET A 194 8.49 -8.29 0.97
CA MET A 194 8.24 -7.34 -0.10
C MET A 194 9.56 -6.85 -0.74
N ARG A 195 10.50 -7.78 -0.94
CA ARG A 195 11.90 -7.47 -1.26
C ARG A 195 12.11 -6.67 -2.54
N GLY A 196 11.15 -6.73 -3.47
CA GLY A 196 11.20 -6.00 -4.72
C GLY A 196 10.54 -4.60 -4.69
N ASN A 197 10.03 -4.11 -3.56
CA ASN A 197 9.29 -2.85 -3.54
C ASN A 197 10.16 -1.59 -3.50
N ALA A 198 11.50 -1.73 -3.46
CA ALA A 198 12.47 -0.63 -3.43
C ALA A 198 12.19 0.43 -2.35
N SER A 199 11.81 -0.01 -1.13
CA SER A 199 11.53 0.89 0.00
C SER A 199 12.82 1.35 0.67
N VAL A 200 13.48 2.35 0.11
CA VAL A 200 14.76 2.87 0.61
C VAL A 200 14.65 4.31 1.10
N PRO A 201 15.63 4.79 1.91
CA PRO A 201 15.70 6.19 2.30
C PRO A 201 15.98 7.11 1.11
N ILE A 202 15.35 8.30 1.14
CA ILE A 202 15.62 9.40 0.21
C ILE A 202 16.01 10.63 1.02
N SER A 203 17.09 11.28 0.61
CA SER A 203 17.50 12.59 1.14
C SER A 203 17.19 13.69 0.13
N PHE A 204 16.55 14.73 0.62
CA PHE A 204 16.35 16.00 -0.07
C PHE A 204 17.32 17.00 0.55
N ARG A 205 18.12 17.69 -0.29
CA ARG A 205 19.10 18.70 0.14
C ARG A 205 18.92 19.96 -0.68
N SER A 206 18.47 21.03 -0.01
CA SER A 206 18.15 22.32 -0.62
C SER A 206 17.24 22.20 -1.85
N VAL A 207 16.31 21.26 -1.80
CA VAL A 207 15.35 21.04 -2.88
C VAL A 207 14.39 22.22 -2.92
N ARG A 208 14.27 22.83 -4.11
CA ARG A 208 13.37 23.96 -4.36
C ARG A 208 12.12 23.47 -5.05
N VAL A 209 10.98 23.94 -4.57
CA VAL A 209 9.65 23.58 -5.09
C VAL A 209 8.83 24.86 -5.26
N ALA A 210 8.33 25.06 -6.47
CA ALA A 210 7.45 26.19 -6.76
C ALA A 210 6.12 26.06 -6.00
N SER A 211 5.50 27.18 -5.63
CA SER A 211 4.24 27.20 -4.88
C SER A 211 3.10 26.48 -5.61
N GLU A 212 3.09 26.51 -6.93
CA GLU A 212 2.12 25.81 -7.79
C GLU A 212 2.20 24.27 -7.71
N ARG A 213 3.26 23.73 -7.09
CA ARG A 213 3.44 22.30 -6.82
C ARG A 213 3.02 21.93 -5.40
N ARG A 214 2.50 22.87 -4.59
CA ARG A 214 1.88 22.59 -3.30
C ARG A 214 0.52 21.96 -3.53
N ILE A 215 0.25 20.89 -2.78
CA ILE A 215 -1.02 20.17 -2.83
C ILE A 215 -1.92 20.70 -1.73
N GLY A 216 -3.03 21.32 -2.12
CA GLY A 216 -3.96 21.98 -1.22
C GLY A 216 -3.51 23.36 -0.75
N GLU A 217 -4.27 23.92 0.18
CA GLU A 217 -4.05 25.25 0.76
C GLU A 217 -2.80 25.29 1.67
N PRO A 218 -2.24 26.48 1.95
CA PRO A 218 -1.18 26.62 2.93
C PRO A 218 -1.53 25.97 4.27
N ALA A 219 -0.59 25.22 4.85
CA ALA A 219 -0.72 24.52 6.13
C ALA A 219 -1.86 23.46 6.21
N SER A 220 -2.45 23.06 5.07
CA SER A 220 -3.54 22.08 5.03
C SER A 220 -3.09 20.63 4.99
N GLY A 221 -1.76 20.34 4.98
CA GLY A 221 -1.21 19.02 4.72
C GLY A 221 -1.69 17.95 5.70
N PHE A 222 -1.77 18.27 7.01
CA PHE A 222 -2.31 17.35 8.01
C PHE A 222 -3.76 16.95 7.69
N GLY A 223 -4.61 17.91 7.36
CA GLY A 223 -6.01 17.65 6.99
C GLY A 223 -6.12 16.74 5.76
N LEU A 224 -5.31 16.99 4.71
CA LEU A 224 -5.27 16.15 3.52
C LEU A 224 -4.74 14.72 3.83
N MET A 225 -3.73 14.60 4.69
CA MET A 225 -3.24 13.29 5.12
C MET A 225 -4.32 12.48 5.82
N MET A 226 -5.13 13.10 6.68
CA MET A 226 -6.20 12.43 7.41
C MET A 226 -7.42 12.14 6.52
N ALA A 227 -7.78 13.06 5.62
CA ALA A 227 -8.97 12.93 4.78
C ALA A 227 -8.77 12.04 3.54
N ALA A 228 -7.58 12.04 2.95
CA ALA A 228 -7.28 11.30 1.73
C ALA A 228 -6.20 10.23 1.92
N THR A 229 -4.99 10.60 2.35
CA THR A 229 -3.88 9.63 2.40
C THR A 229 -4.17 8.45 3.31
N LEU A 230 -4.63 8.69 4.53
CA LEU A 230 -4.85 7.63 5.53
C LEU A 230 -5.93 6.63 5.08
N PRO A 231 -7.15 7.04 4.67
CA PRO A 231 -8.16 6.08 4.23
C PRO A 231 -7.70 5.23 3.05
N TRP A 232 -7.12 5.85 2.02
CA TRP A 232 -6.65 5.13 0.85
C TRP A 232 -5.47 4.20 1.14
N PHE A 233 -4.54 4.62 1.98
CA PHE A 233 -3.43 3.77 2.42
C PHE A 233 -3.92 2.55 3.22
N VAL A 234 -4.88 2.76 4.11
CA VAL A 234 -5.46 1.67 4.90
C VAL A 234 -6.18 0.68 4.01
N LEU A 235 -7.06 1.15 3.12
CA LEU A 235 -7.76 0.28 2.16
C LEU A 235 -6.74 -0.53 1.32
N GLY A 236 -5.72 0.13 0.77
CA GLY A 236 -4.70 -0.51 -0.03
C GLY A 236 -3.86 -1.53 0.74
N SER A 237 -3.41 -1.18 1.95
CA SER A 237 -2.62 -2.06 2.81
C SER A 237 -3.43 -3.30 3.25
N ALA A 238 -4.71 -3.11 3.59
CA ALA A 238 -5.60 -4.21 3.94
C ALA A 238 -5.89 -5.13 2.74
N ALA A 239 -6.11 -4.56 1.56
CA ALA A 239 -6.28 -5.32 0.32
C ALA A 239 -5.03 -6.15 -0.02
N CYS A 240 -3.82 -5.59 0.16
CA CYS A 240 -2.57 -6.35 0.06
C CYS A 240 -2.53 -7.52 1.03
N SER A 241 -2.85 -7.29 2.30
CA SER A 241 -2.87 -8.33 3.34
C SER A 241 -3.86 -9.45 3.01
N VAL A 242 -5.05 -9.11 2.55
CA VAL A 242 -6.09 -10.06 2.12
C VAL A 242 -5.62 -10.87 0.91
N GLY A 243 -5.01 -10.22 -0.10
CA GLY A 243 -4.46 -10.88 -1.28
C GLY A 243 -3.34 -11.86 -0.95
N ILE A 244 -2.37 -11.46 -0.11
CA ILE A 244 -1.27 -12.31 0.36
C ILE A 244 -1.81 -13.55 1.10
N ALA A 245 -2.75 -13.35 2.04
CA ALA A 245 -3.36 -14.43 2.81
C ALA A 245 -4.16 -15.40 1.93
N GLY A 246 -4.91 -14.87 0.96
CA GLY A 246 -5.62 -15.66 -0.04
C GLY A 246 -4.69 -16.56 -0.85
N ALA A 247 -3.61 -15.98 -1.38
CA ALA A 247 -2.59 -16.73 -2.13
C ALA A 247 -1.93 -17.82 -1.29
N ALA A 248 -1.66 -17.56 0.00
CA ALA A 248 -1.10 -18.56 0.91
C ALA A 248 -2.07 -19.72 1.17
N LEU A 249 -3.38 -19.43 1.34
CA LEU A 249 -4.42 -20.43 1.48
C LEU A 249 -4.52 -21.33 0.24
N ASP A 250 -4.56 -20.74 -0.94
CA ASP A 250 -4.68 -21.47 -2.20
C ASP A 250 -3.45 -22.38 -2.42
N ALA A 251 -2.24 -21.84 -2.20
CA ALA A 251 -1.00 -22.58 -2.34
C ALA A 251 -0.91 -23.77 -1.35
N VAL A 252 -1.27 -23.56 -0.08
CA VAL A 252 -1.18 -24.62 0.93
C VAL A 252 -2.29 -25.66 0.77
N ALA A 253 -3.49 -25.27 0.35
CA ALA A 253 -4.58 -26.20 0.08
C ALA A 253 -4.25 -27.10 -1.12
N ALA A 254 -3.69 -26.52 -2.20
CA ALA A 254 -3.22 -27.27 -3.35
C ALA A 254 -2.07 -28.25 -2.98
N HIS A 255 -1.13 -27.84 -2.13
CA HIS A 255 -0.08 -28.70 -1.61
C HIS A 255 -0.65 -29.85 -0.78
N ALA A 256 -1.51 -29.54 0.19
CA ALA A 256 -2.08 -30.54 1.09
C ALA A 256 -2.89 -31.61 0.33
N SER A 257 -3.57 -31.24 -0.73
CA SER A 257 -4.32 -32.18 -1.59
C SER A 257 -3.43 -33.09 -2.42
N LYS A 258 -2.18 -32.70 -2.68
CA LYS A 258 -1.23 -33.47 -3.52
C LYS A 258 -0.22 -34.28 -2.71
N ALA A 259 0.16 -33.82 -1.53
CA ALA A 259 1.12 -34.50 -0.67
C ALA A 259 0.53 -35.79 -0.11
N ARG A 260 1.24 -36.92 -0.28
CA ARG A 260 0.79 -38.28 0.06
C ARG A 260 1.66 -38.94 1.11
N PHE A 261 1.03 -39.80 1.91
CA PHE A 261 1.70 -40.70 2.84
C PHE A 261 1.75 -42.10 2.26
N ALA A 262 2.88 -42.48 1.66
CA ALA A 262 3.06 -43.80 1.02
C ALA A 262 2.83 -44.99 1.99
N HIS A 263 3.05 -44.80 3.30
CA HIS A 263 2.85 -45.81 4.34
C HIS A 263 1.42 -45.82 4.91
N LEU A 264 0.50 -44.98 4.44
CA LEU A 264 -0.89 -44.89 4.86
C LEU A 264 -1.83 -44.98 3.64
N ASP A 265 -1.66 -46.02 2.85
CA ASP A 265 -2.48 -46.30 1.66
C ASP A 265 -2.66 -45.07 0.74
N ASP A 266 -1.58 -44.32 0.54
CA ASP A 266 -1.56 -43.11 -0.28
C ASP A 266 -2.54 -42.00 0.16
N THR A 267 -2.88 -42.00 1.45
CA THR A 267 -3.71 -40.94 2.09
C THR A 267 -3.07 -39.57 1.86
N SER A 268 -3.87 -38.55 1.48
CA SER A 268 -3.37 -37.20 1.32
C SER A 268 -3.17 -36.47 2.65
N LEU A 269 -2.33 -35.47 2.67
CA LEU A 269 -2.18 -34.59 3.84
C LEU A 269 -3.53 -33.92 4.18
N ALA A 270 -4.35 -33.60 3.18
CA ALA A 270 -5.69 -33.02 3.36
C ALA A 270 -6.70 -33.99 4.01
N ASP A 271 -6.43 -35.29 4.01
CA ASP A 271 -7.32 -36.28 4.66
C ASP A 271 -7.18 -36.29 6.18
N LEU A 272 -6.15 -35.65 6.73
CA LEU A 272 -5.95 -35.55 8.17
C LEU A 272 -6.90 -34.52 8.79
N PRO A 273 -7.71 -34.87 9.80
CA PRO A 273 -8.65 -33.94 10.44
C PRO A 273 -8.00 -32.67 10.98
N THR A 274 -6.81 -32.78 11.55
CA THR A 274 -6.05 -31.64 12.08
C THR A 274 -5.66 -30.64 10.98
N ILE A 275 -5.32 -31.13 9.80
CA ILE A 275 -4.97 -30.28 8.66
C ILE A 275 -6.21 -29.55 8.14
N ARG A 276 -7.33 -30.30 7.97
CA ARG A 276 -8.60 -29.69 7.57
C ARG A 276 -9.05 -28.62 8.56
N ALA A 277 -8.93 -28.86 9.86
CA ALA A 277 -9.31 -27.90 10.89
C ALA A 277 -8.46 -26.61 10.80
N ARG A 278 -7.13 -26.74 10.58
CA ARG A 278 -6.25 -25.58 10.40
C ARG A 278 -6.56 -24.77 9.14
N LEU A 279 -6.83 -25.46 8.02
CA LEU A 279 -7.22 -24.80 6.77
C LEU A 279 -8.57 -24.08 6.92
N ALA A 280 -9.54 -24.71 7.60
CA ALA A 280 -10.83 -24.13 7.86
C ALA A 280 -10.74 -22.87 8.75
N ASP A 281 -9.99 -22.91 9.85
CA ASP A 281 -9.77 -21.74 10.71
C ASP A 281 -9.11 -20.60 9.95
N ALA A 282 -8.06 -20.89 9.17
CA ALA A 282 -7.39 -19.90 8.32
C ALA A 282 -8.36 -19.29 7.29
N LYS A 283 -9.20 -20.11 6.65
CA LYS A 283 -10.20 -19.65 5.69
C LYS A 283 -11.26 -18.76 6.32
N VAL A 284 -11.77 -19.11 7.50
CA VAL A 284 -12.76 -18.30 8.23
C VAL A 284 -12.19 -16.91 8.55
N ARG A 285 -10.95 -16.84 9.07
CA ARG A 285 -10.28 -15.56 9.36
C ARG A 285 -10.09 -14.71 8.11
N HIS A 286 -9.65 -15.32 7.03
CA HIS A 286 -9.52 -14.63 5.75
C HIS A 286 -10.86 -14.07 5.26
N MET A 287 -11.95 -14.86 5.34
CA MET A 287 -13.30 -14.41 4.95
C MET A 287 -13.77 -13.23 5.81
N GLN A 288 -13.54 -13.25 7.13
CA GLN A 288 -13.89 -12.16 8.04
C GLN A 288 -13.18 -10.86 7.67
N ALA A 289 -11.85 -10.88 7.51
CA ALA A 289 -11.09 -9.69 7.14
C ALA A 289 -11.43 -9.19 5.73
N ARG A 290 -11.66 -10.12 4.79
CA ARG A 290 -12.08 -9.76 3.43
C ARG A 290 -13.47 -9.12 3.41
N ALA A 291 -14.42 -9.62 4.19
CA ALA A 291 -15.75 -9.00 4.31
C ALA A 291 -15.65 -7.59 4.89
N LEU A 292 -14.84 -7.38 5.94
CA LEU A 292 -14.59 -6.07 6.52
C LEU A 292 -13.93 -5.11 5.50
N LEU A 293 -13.00 -5.59 4.68
CA LEU A 293 -12.36 -4.78 3.62
C LEU A 293 -13.40 -4.20 2.66
N TYR A 294 -14.30 -5.03 2.15
CA TYR A 294 -15.31 -4.59 1.19
C TYR A 294 -16.39 -3.72 1.81
N GLU A 295 -16.76 -4.00 3.07
CA GLU A 295 -17.68 -3.15 3.83
C GLU A 295 -17.11 -1.75 4.03
N VAL A 296 -15.87 -1.64 4.54
CA VAL A 296 -15.23 -0.33 4.77
C VAL A 296 -14.97 0.39 3.44
N ALA A 297 -14.60 -0.32 2.38
CA ALA A 297 -14.46 0.30 1.06
C ALA A 297 -15.79 0.87 0.55
N GLY A 298 -16.91 0.20 0.80
CA GLY A 298 -18.26 0.71 0.52
C GLY A 298 -18.60 1.94 1.36
N GLN A 299 -18.28 1.94 2.65
CA GLN A 299 -18.49 3.09 3.55
C GLN A 299 -17.66 4.30 3.11
N VAL A 300 -16.40 4.12 2.73
CA VAL A 300 -15.54 5.20 2.18
C VAL A 300 -16.14 5.73 0.88
N ALA A 301 -16.60 4.86 -0.01
CA ALA A 301 -17.25 5.27 -1.27
C ALA A 301 -18.52 6.10 -1.05
N ALA A 302 -19.26 5.79 0.01
CA ALA A 302 -20.50 6.50 0.40
C ALA A 302 -20.24 7.78 1.22
N GLY A 303 -18.99 8.05 1.64
CA GLY A 303 -18.69 9.13 2.58
C GLY A 303 -19.35 8.95 3.95
N ALA A 304 -19.56 7.68 4.36
CA ALA A 304 -20.27 7.36 5.60
C ALA A 304 -19.43 7.72 6.83
N PRO A 305 -20.02 8.31 7.89
CA PRO A 305 -19.29 8.66 9.12
C PRO A 305 -18.62 7.47 9.80
N GLU A 306 -19.19 6.29 9.69
CA GLU A 306 -18.67 5.04 10.24
C GLU A 306 -17.34 4.60 9.61
N ALA A 307 -17.04 5.10 8.41
CA ALA A 307 -15.79 4.81 7.71
C ALA A 307 -14.55 5.21 8.52
N GLN A 308 -14.62 6.26 9.35
CA GLN A 308 -13.48 6.74 10.14
C GLN A 308 -12.94 5.66 11.10
N LEU A 309 -13.83 5.07 11.91
CA LEU A 309 -13.45 3.96 12.79
C LEU A 309 -13.19 2.68 12.00
N GLY A 310 -14.00 2.42 10.97
CA GLY A 310 -13.85 1.27 10.08
C GLY A 310 -12.46 1.18 9.45
N VAL A 311 -11.92 2.31 8.98
CA VAL A 311 -10.58 2.41 8.40
C VAL A 311 -9.50 2.00 9.41
N LEU A 312 -9.53 2.48 10.65
CA LEU A 312 -8.55 2.10 11.67
C LEU A 312 -8.62 0.61 12.00
N ALA A 313 -9.85 0.10 12.24
CA ALA A 313 -10.09 -1.29 12.58
C ALA A 313 -9.71 -2.25 11.45
N LEU A 314 -9.97 -1.88 10.19
CA LEU A 314 -9.68 -2.67 9.02
C LEU A 314 -8.18 -2.99 8.90
N LYS A 315 -7.30 -1.98 9.03
CA LYS A 315 -5.87 -2.20 8.87
C LYS A 315 -5.31 -3.11 9.96
N ALA A 316 -5.74 -2.92 11.22
CA ALA A 316 -5.35 -3.79 12.32
C ALA A 316 -5.82 -5.23 12.07
N ALA A 317 -7.10 -5.44 11.77
CA ALA A 317 -7.68 -6.76 11.53
C ALA A 317 -7.04 -7.48 10.34
N ALA A 318 -6.80 -6.78 9.21
CA ALA A 318 -6.22 -7.40 8.03
C ALA A 318 -4.73 -7.75 8.22
N ALA A 319 -3.97 -6.92 8.93
CA ALA A 319 -2.56 -7.19 9.24
C ALA A 319 -2.41 -8.43 10.13
N GLU A 320 -3.17 -8.51 11.23
CA GLU A 320 -3.15 -9.68 12.13
C GLU A 320 -3.63 -10.96 11.43
N MET A 321 -4.72 -10.86 10.67
CA MET A 321 -5.24 -11.99 9.89
C MET A 321 -4.18 -12.54 8.92
N ALA A 322 -3.48 -11.67 8.19
CA ALA A 322 -2.48 -12.11 7.22
C ALA A 322 -1.30 -12.85 7.90
N ILE A 323 -0.85 -12.35 9.05
CA ILE A 323 0.16 -12.99 9.89
C ILE A 323 -0.32 -14.39 10.33
N GLU A 324 -1.52 -14.48 10.88
CA GLU A 324 -2.07 -15.72 11.39
C GLU A 324 -2.35 -16.76 10.29
N VAL A 325 -2.89 -16.34 9.15
CA VAL A 325 -3.18 -17.22 8.03
C VAL A 325 -1.91 -17.78 7.43
N THR A 326 -0.90 -16.93 7.21
CA THR A 326 0.38 -17.39 6.65
C THR A 326 1.16 -18.28 7.62
N ASP A 327 1.09 -18.05 8.95
CA ASP A 327 1.67 -18.96 9.95
C ASP A 327 1.01 -20.34 9.90
N ARG A 328 -0.33 -20.41 9.82
CA ARG A 328 -1.07 -21.66 9.66
C ARG A 328 -0.69 -22.39 8.37
N ALA A 329 -0.54 -21.64 7.27
CA ALA A 329 -0.11 -22.20 5.99
C ALA A 329 1.29 -22.82 6.08
N MET A 330 2.23 -22.16 6.76
CA MET A 330 3.57 -22.71 7.04
C MET A 330 3.50 -24.02 7.83
N ARG A 331 2.66 -24.09 8.88
CA ARG A 331 2.49 -25.30 9.71
C ARG A 331 1.86 -26.45 8.94
N VAL A 332 0.91 -26.17 8.03
CA VAL A 332 0.30 -27.20 7.18
C VAL A 332 1.27 -27.69 6.13
N GLY A 333 2.01 -26.80 5.48
CA GLY A 333 2.97 -27.15 4.43
C GLY A 333 4.27 -27.79 4.95
N GLY A 334 4.56 -27.68 6.27
CA GLY A 334 5.70 -28.31 6.91
C GLY A 334 7.04 -27.98 6.25
N GLY A 335 7.91 -28.97 6.08
CA GLY A 335 9.24 -28.78 5.46
C GLY A 335 9.20 -28.23 4.02
N ALA A 336 8.17 -28.56 3.25
CA ALA A 336 7.99 -28.02 1.90
C ALA A 336 7.69 -26.51 1.92
N ALA A 337 6.93 -26.04 2.90
CA ALA A 337 6.68 -24.61 3.10
C ALA A 337 7.89 -23.85 3.63
N TYR A 338 8.74 -24.50 4.43
CA TYR A 338 9.98 -23.93 4.98
C TYR A 338 11.11 -23.84 3.95
N SER A 339 10.86 -24.30 2.74
CA SER A 339 11.78 -24.24 1.60
C SER A 339 11.18 -23.39 0.48
N ARG A 340 11.98 -23.08 -0.55
CA ARG A 340 11.52 -22.33 -1.73
C ARG A 340 10.75 -23.17 -2.76
N HIS A 341 10.35 -24.40 -2.42
CA HIS A 341 9.52 -25.24 -3.29
C HIS A 341 8.09 -24.76 -3.40
N LEU A 342 7.59 -24.13 -2.34
CA LEU A 342 6.29 -23.50 -2.31
C LEU A 342 6.45 -21.97 -2.14
N PRO A 343 5.50 -21.15 -2.60
CA PRO A 343 5.56 -19.71 -2.40
C PRO A 343 5.31 -19.27 -0.95
N LEU A 344 5.05 -20.22 -0.05
CA LEU A 344 4.56 -19.97 1.31
C LEU A 344 5.57 -19.21 2.17
N GLU A 345 6.88 -19.51 2.08
CA GLU A 345 7.90 -18.82 2.85
C GLU A 345 7.99 -17.33 2.47
N ARG A 346 7.80 -16.99 1.18
CA ARG A 346 7.74 -15.62 0.69
C ARG A 346 6.49 -14.92 1.22
N LEU A 347 5.31 -15.52 1.03
CA LEU A 347 4.04 -14.98 1.50
C LEU A 347 4.01 -14.78 3.02
N PHE A 348 4.64 -15.70 3.77
CA PHE A 348 4.82 -15.57 5.21
C PHE A 348 5.67 -14.35 5.60
N ARG A 349 6.77 -14.08 4.87
CA ARG A 349 7.61 -12.89 5.09
C ARG A 349 6.89 -11.62 4.69
N ASP A 350 6.25 -11.62 3.54
CA ASP A 350 5.53 -10.46 2.99
C ASP A 350 4.37 -10.01 3.90
N ALA A 351 3.65 -10.95 4.51
CA ALA A 351 2.53 -10.68 5.41
C ALA A 351 2.92 -9.87 6.66
N ARG A 352 4.19 -9.86 7.06
CA ARG A 352 4.67 -9.10 8.24
C ARG A 352 4.67 -7.59 8.03
N ALA A 353 4.76 -7.13 6.79
CA ALA A 353 4.94 -5.72 6.47
C ALA A 353 3.80 -4.84 7.01
N ALA A 354 2.54 -5.27 6.87
CA ALA A 354 1.38 -4.45 7.23
C ALA A 354 1.33 -4.08 8.72
N SER A 355 1.79 -4.96 9.62
CA SER A 355 1.77 -4.70 11.07
C SER A 355 2.78 -3.65 11.52
N VAL A 356 3.88 -3.48 10.78
CA VAL A 356 4.96 -2.55 11.11
C VAL A 356 4.97 -1.26 10.29
N MET A 357 4.23 -1.22 9.18
CA MET A 357 4.04 0.01 8.40
C MET A 357 3.16 1.01 9.15
N ALA A 358 3.54 2.29 9.12
CA ALA A 358 2.84 3.37 9.83
C ALA A 358 1.44 3.65 9.22
N PRO A 359 0.39 3.86 10.05
CA PRO A 359 0.39 3.64 11.49
C PRO A 359 0.49 2.14 11.82
N THR A 360 1.35 1.78 12.80
CA THR A 360 1.51 0.37 13.21
C THR A 360 0.25 -0.19 13.86
N THR A 361 0.13 -1.52 13.93
CA THR A 361 -1.02 -2.17 14.57
C THR A 361 -1.22 -1.70 16.01
N ASP A 362 -0.14 -1.51 16.78
CA ASP A 362 -0.23 -1.03 18.18
C ASP A 362 -0.78 0.38 18.28
N VAL A 363 -0.34 1.29 17.39
CA VAL A 363 -0.87 2.67 17.30
C VAL A 363 -2.35 2.67 16.89
N LEU A 364 -2.73 1.77 15.98
CA LEU A 364 -4.14 1.63 15.58
C LEU A 364 -5.01 1.15 16.72
N TYR A 365 -4.57 0.20 17.53
CA TYR A 365 -5.32 -0.25 18.71
C TYR A 365 -5.48 0.86 19.75
N ASP A 366 -4.44 1.70 19.97
CA ASP A 366 -4.57 2.88 20.83
C ASP A 366 -5.63 3.86 20.28
N PHE A 367 -5.57 4.18 18.98
CA PHE A 367 -6.54 5.06 18.34
C PHE A 367 -7.97 4.52 18.39
N ILE A 368 -8.16 3.23 18.14
CA ILE A 368 -9.47 2.57 18.27
C ILE A 368 -9.95 2.65 19.72
N GLY A 369 -9.06 2.38 20.68
CA GLY A 369 -9.37 2.49 22.11
C GLY A 369 -9.82 3.89 22.50
N LYS A 370 -9.09 4.92 22.06
CA LYS A 370 -9.46 6.32 22.26
C LYS A 370 -10.80 6.65 21.63
N ALA A 371 -11.03 6.24 20.37
CA ALA A 371 -12.27 6.52 19.65
C ALA A 371 -13.51 5.94 20.37
N ILE A 372 -13.45 4.68 20.81
CA ILE A 372 -14.58 4.03 21.49
C ILE A 372 -14.80 4.52 22.93
N THR A 373 -13.80 5.18 23.51
CA THR A 373 -13.90 5.78 24.88
C THR A 373 -14.10 7.29 24.85
N GLY A 374 -14.26 7.90 23.67
CA GLY A 374 -14.52 9.33 23.51
C GLY A 374 -13.32 10.24 23.83
N GLN A 375 -12.10 9.72 23.69
CA GLN A 375 -10.85 10.49 23.85
C GLN A 375 -10.39 11.05 22.51
N GLU A 376 -9.61 12.15 22.55
CA GLU A 376 -8.97 12.71 21.35
C GLU A 376 -7.91 11.75 20.80
N LEU A 377 -7.83 11.64 19.46
CA LEU A 377 -6.89 10.73 18.80
C LEU A 377 -5.43 11.25 18.83
N PHE A 378 -5.25 12.59 18.74
CA PHE A 378 -3.94 13.26 18.64
C PHE A 378 -3.70 14.14 19.82
#